data_18a9ed8a2e39558b8e5ec6ade24769d9
#
_entry.id   18a9ed8a2e39558b8e5ec6ade24769d9
#
_cell.length_a   1.000
_cell.length_b   1.000
_cell.length_c   1.000
_cell.angle_alpha   90.00
_cell.angle_beta   90.00
_cell.angle_gamma   90.00
#
_symmetry.space_group_name_H-M   'P 1'
#
loop_
_entity.id
_entity.type
_entity.pdbx_description
1 polymer ?
#
loop_
_entity_poly.entity_id
_entity_poly.type
_entity_poly.pdbx_seq_one_letter_code
_entity_poly.pdbx_strand_id
1 'polypeptide(L)'
;MSHAPLARPRRADALRNRDRVIEAAAEVFARKGLDAGIPEIAALAGVGKATVYRSFPSKEHLLAAVAAGRLGWVAEQITHALMDDDPAHAFEAVVVRIAERQADDGAVTGSLASDIHLPELDAARATMSSAWAALIDRGREAGVLRHDATVEDLRVLFTGISQVLRAADERDPAVWRRYGRLVADALRA
;
A
#
# COMPACT_ATOMS: atom_id res chain seq x y z
N MET A 1 6.32 29.71 -40.57
CA MET A 1 7.03 28.59 -39.94
C MET A 1 6.65 28.57 -38.45
N SER A 2 5.71 27.76 -38.08
CA SER A 2 5.10 27.72 -36.73
C SER A 2 5.85 26.72 -35.87
N HIS A 3 6.46 27.17 -34.79
CA HIS A 3 7.08 26.29 -33.80
C HIS A 3 6.01 25.71 -32.89
N ALA A 4 5.78 24.40 -33.00
CA ALA A 4 4.96 23.64 -32.07
C ALA A 4 5.63 23.55 -30.68
N PRO A 5 4.85 23.57 -29.57
CA PRO A 5 5.41 23.74 -28.22
C PRO A 5 6.01 22.43 -27.68
N LEU A 6 7.24 22.49 -27.22
CA LEU A 6 8.02 21.45 -26.53
C LEU A 6 7.52 21.16 -25.08
N ALA A 7 6.22 21.07 -24.87
CA ALA A 7 5.65 20.92 -23.53
C ALA A 7 5.51 19.45 -23.04
N ARG A 8 5.57 18.44 -23.91
CA ARG A 8 5.42 17.03 -23.58
C ARG A 8 6.60 16.37 -22.83
N PRO A 9 7.88 16.62 -23.19
CA PRO A 9 9.03 15.97 -22.52
C PRO A 9 9.13 16.35 -21.03
N ARG A 10 8.95 17.62 -20.69
CA ARG A 10 9.07 18.13 -19.30
C ARG A 10 8.05 17.52 -18.32
N ARG A 11 6.81 17.27 -18.74
CA ARG A 11 5.79 16.63 -17.89
C ARG A 11 6.09 15.17 -17.65
N ALA A 12 6.50 14.43 -18.68
CA ALA A 12 6.87 13.03 -18.55
C ALA A 12 8.11 12.84 -17.65
N ASP A 13 9.11 13.74 -17.76
CA ASP A 13 10.28 13.73 -16.88
C ASP A 13 9.93 14.05 -15.43
N ALA A 14 9.01 14.99 -15.19
CA ALA A 14 8.55 15.33 -13.85
C ALA A 14 7.80 14.15 -13.18
N LEU A 15 6.95 13.44 -13.92
CA LEU A 15 6.27 12.24 -13.44
C LEU A 15 7.28 11.14 -13.11
N ARG A 16 8.18 10.79 -14.02
CA ARG A 16 9.23 9.80 -13.76
C ARG A 16 10.10 10.14 -12.55
N ASN A 17 10.44 11.41 -12.37
CA ASN A 17 11.19 11.85 -11.20
C ASN A 17 10.36 11.75 -9.92
N ARG A 18 9.05 12.03 -9.97
CA ARG A 18 8.13 11.86 -8.84
C ARG A 18 8.07 10.38 -8.42
N ASP A 19 7.91 9.48 -9.38
CA ASP A 19 7.84 8.03 -9.12
C ASP A 19 9.14 7.51 -8.50
N ARG A 20 10.31 7.88 -9.04
CA ARG A 20 11.61 7.54 -8.47
C ARG A 20 11.80 8.06 -7.05
N VAL A 21 11.30 9.24 -6.74
CA VAL A 21 11.34 9.80 -5.37
C VAL A 21 10.44 9.00 -4.44
N ILE A 22 9.25 8.58 -4.88
CA ILE A 22 8.33 7.73 -4.08
C ILE A 22 8.98 6.37 -3.80
N GLU A 23 9.57 5.71 -4.81
CA GLU A 23 10.28 4.43 -4.65
C GLU A 23 11.44 4.54 -3.66
N ALA A 24 12.32 5.53 -3.84
CA ALA A 24 13.42 5.78 -2.93
C ALA A 24 12.95 6.11 -1.51
N ALA A 25 11.86 6.88 -1.39
CA ALA A 25 11.27 7.21 -0.09
C ALA A 25 10.71 5.97 0.60
N ALA A 26 10.03 5.07 -0.12
CA ALA A 26 9.53 3.82 0.41
C ALA A 26 10.67 2.98 1.02
N GLU A 27 11.80 2.85 0.31
CA GLU A 27 12.98 2.12 0.79
C GLU A 27 13.62 2.78 2.03
N VAL A 28 13.82 4.10 2.01
CA VAL A 28 14.45 4.80 3.14
C VAL A 28 13.55 4.82 4.36
N PHE A 29 12.24 5.04 4.18
CA PHE A 29 11.25 4.95 5.26
C PHE A 29 11.17 3.53 5.83
N ALA A 30 11.25 2.48 5.02
CA ALA A 30 11.25 1.11 5.50
C ALA A 30 12.43 0.80 6.44
N ARG A 31 13.59 1.42 6.19
CA ARG A 31 14.79 1.22 7.01
C ARG A 31 14.86 2.12 8.25
N LYS A 32 14.42 3.36 8.16
CA LYS A 32 14.69 4.43 9.14
C LYS A 32 13.45 5.04 9.78
N GLY A 33 12.29 4.65 9.36
CA GLY A 33 11.05 5.25 9.87
C GLY A 33 11.01 6.76 9.67
N LEU A 34 10.56 7.48 10.71
CA LEU A 34 10.51 8.95 10.72
C LEU A 34 11.88 9.62 10.77
N ASP A 35 12.96 8.88 11.01
CA ASP A 35 14.32 9.43 10.99
C ASP A 35 14.88 9.55 9.56
N ALA A 36 14.17 9.03 8.56
CA ALA A 36 14.50 9.18 7.14
C ALA A 36 14.63 10.65 6.74
N GLY A 37 15.78 11.02 6.17
CA GLY A 37 16.09 12.39 5.74
C GLY A 37 15.79 12.62 4.25
N ILE A 38 15.21 13.76 3.89
CA ILE A 38 15.04 14.15 2.46
C ILE A 38 16.34 14.13 1.66
N PRO A 39 17.52 14.52 2.23
CA PRO A 39 18.79 14.40 1.51
C PRO A 39 19.14 12.99 1.06
N GLU A 40 18.88 11.99 1.90
CA GLU A 40 19.15 10.58 1.60
C GLU A 40 18.18 10.06 0.52
N ILE A 41 16.88 10.39 0.65
CA ILE A 41 15.87 10.05 -0.36
C ILE A 41 16.22 10.67 -1.72
N ALA A 42 16.63 11.93 -1.75
CA ALA A 42 17.03 12.62 -2.97
C ALA A 42 18.25 11.96 -3.63
N ALA A 43 19.25 11.59 -2.83
CA ALA A 43 20.46 10.89 -3.29
C ALA A 43 20.10 9.51 -3.89
N LEU A 44 19.27 8.72 -3.21
CA LEU A 44 18.83 7.40 -3.67
C LEU A 44 17.99 7.51 -4.97
N ALA A 45 17.10 8.51 -5.04
CA ALA A 45 16.30 8.80 -6.24
C ALA A 45 17.10 9.36 -7.41
N GLY A 46 18.38 9.76 -7.19
CA GLY A 46 19.21 10.40 -8.20
C GLY A 46 18.68 11.77 -8.65
N VAL A 47 18.11 12.55 -7.71
CA VAL A 47 17.57 13.90 -7.97
C VAL A 47 18.08 14.91 -6.94
N GLY A 48 18.01 16.20 -7.27
CA GLY A 48 18.32 17.25 -6.31
C GLY A 48 17.23 17.42 -5.24
N LYS A 49 17.60 17.85 -4.01
CA LYS A 49 16.63 18.18 -2.93
C LYS A 49 15.53 19.13 -3.38
N ALA A 50 15.88 20.15 -4.19
CA ALA A 50 14.91 21.09 -4.74
C ALA A 50 13.86 20.42 -5.64
N THR A 51 14.22 19.33 -6.31
CA THR A 51 13.30 18.53 -7.12
C THR A 51 12.33 17.75 -6.23
N VAL A 52 12.79 17.21 -5.10
CA VAL A 52 11.93 16.55 -4.11
C VAL A 52 10.92 17.54 -3.54
N TYR A 53 11.36 18.69 -3.04
CA TYR A 53 10.46 19.70 -2.45
C TYR A 53 9.47 20.32 -3.46
N ARG A 54 9.83 20.34 -4.74
CA ARG A 54 8.91 20.79 -5.80
C ARG A 54 7.76 19.80 -6.03
N SER A 55 8.01 18.52 -5.84
CA SER A 55 7.01 17.46 -5.99
C SER A 55 6.25 17.18 -4.70
N PHE A 56 6.89 17.37 -3.55
CA PHE A 56 6.37 17.07 -2.22
C PHE A 56 6.73 18.22 -1.27
N PRO A 57 5.79 19.13 -0.97
CA PRO A 57 6.05 20.33 -0.17
C PRO A 57 6.62 20.07 1.23
N SER A 58 6.32 18.88 1.80
CA SER A 58 6.87 18.43 3.07
C SER A 58 7.16 16.93 3.05
N LYS A 59 7.87 16.45 4.08
CA LYS A 59 8.10 15.03 4.31
C LYS A 59 6.79 14.27 4.52
N GLU A 60 5.81 14.90 5.14
CA GLU A 60 4.46 14.36 5.35
C GLU A 60 3.75 14.09 4.02
N HIS A 61 3.83 15.02 3.04
CA HIS A 61 3.29 14.80 1.70
C HIS A 61 3.98 13.63 0.98
N LEU A 62 5.29 13.48 1.17
CA LEU A 62 6.02 12.36 0.59
C LEU A 62 5.62 11.03 1.25
N LEU A 63 5.47 11.00 2.57
CA LEU A 63 5.01 9.82 3.30
C LEU A 63 3.58 9.45 2.89
N ALA A 64 2.69 10.44 2.76
CA ALA A 64 1.33 10.24 2.27
C ALA A 64 1.30 9.66 0.85
N ALA A 65 2.16 10.14 -0.05
CA ALA A 65 2.25 9.61 -1.41
C ALA A 65 2.76 8.16 -1.45
N VAL A 66 3.74 7.82 -0.61
CA VAL A 66 4.23 6.43 -0.45
C VAL A 66 3.09 5.53 0.07
N ALA A 67 2.37 5.99 1.11
CA ALA A 67 1.24 5.25 1.67
C ALA A 67 0.09 5.09 0.65
N ALA A 68 -0.25 6.15 -0.07
CA ALA A 68 -1.30 6.12 -1.11
C ALA A 68 -0.96 5.13 -2.24
N GLY A 69 0.30 5.11 -2.70
CA GLY A 69 0.76 4.14 -3.70
C GLY A 69 0.61 2.69 -3.23
N ARG A 70 0.85 2.45 -1.94
CA ARG A 70 0.69 1.13 -1.32
C ARG A 70 -0.77 0.70 -1.22
N LEU A 71 -1.64 1.60 -0.77
CA LEU A 71 -3.09 1.34 -0.73
C LEU A 71 -3.66 1.12 -2.13
N GLY A 72 -3.16 1.87 -3.12
CA GLY A 72 -3.50 1.67 -4.53
C GLY A 72 -3.15 0.26 -5.01
N TRP A 73 -1.93 -0.20 -4.73
CA TRP A 73 -1.53 -1.56 -5.06
C TRP A 73 -2.45 -2.63 -4.40
N VAL A 74 -2.82 -2.45 -3.13
CA VAL A 74 -3.77 -3.35 -2.45
C VAL A 74 -5.12 -3.36 -3.18
N ALA A 75 -5.66 -2.19 -3.51
CA ALA A 75 -6.92 -2.08 -4.25
C ALA A 75 -6.87 -2.77 -5.62
N GLU A 76 -5.73 -2.67 -6.34
CA GLU A 76 -5.51 -3.39 -7.60
C GLU A 76 -5.51 -4.91 -7.42
N GLN A 77 -4.82 -5.42 -6.37
CA GLN A 77 -4.83 -6.88 -6.10
C GLN A 77 -6.25 -7.38 -5.82
N ILE A 78 -7.05 -6.62 -5.07
CA ILE A 78 -8.44 -6.97 -4.78
C ILE A 78 -9.28 -6.91 -6.06
N THR A 79 -9.08 -5.90 -6.90
CA THR A 79 -9.80 -5.78 -8.18
C THR A 79 -9.50 -6.98 -9.09
N HIS A 80 -8.26 -7.46 -9.13
CA HIS A 80 -7.92 -8.69 -9.85
C HIS A 80 -8.58 -9.94 -9.23
N ALA A 81 -8.60 -10.03 -7.89
CA ALA A 81 -9.26 -11.14 -7.20
C ALA A 81 -10.78 -11.18 -7.46
N LEU A 82 -11.42 -10.03 -7.67
CA LEU A 82 -12.84 -9.96 -8.05
C LEU A 82 -13.14 -10.55 -9.45
N MET A 83 -12.12 -10.75 -10.28
CA MET A 83 -12.23 -11.38 -11.60
C MET A 83 -12.07 -12.92 -11.56
N ASP A 84 -11.67 -13.48 -10.43
CA ASP A 84 -11.54 -14.93 -10.23
C ASP A 84 -12.93 -15.55 -10.07
N ASP A 85 -13.20 -16.66 -10.76
CA ASP A 85 -14.51 -17.34 -10.72
C ASP A 85 -14.76 -18.06 -9.37
N ASP A 86 -13.71 -18.40 -8.62
CA ASP A 86 -13.80 -19.03 -7.30
C ASP A 86 -13.66 -17.97 -6.18
N PRO A 87 -14.77 -17.60 -5.50
CA PRO A 87 -14.73 -16.60 -4.43
C PRO A 87 -13.87 -16.99 -3.22
N ALA A 88 -13.77 -18.29 -2.92
CA ALA A 88 -12.97 -18.76 -1.78
C ALA A 88 -11.48 -18.61 -2.09
N HIS A 89 -11.06 -19.06 -3.28
CA HIS A 89 -9.69 -18.87 -3.77
C HIS A 89 -9.34 -17.39 -3.91
N ALA A 90 -10.22 -16.59 -4.50
CA ALA A 90 -10.04 -15.15 -4.67
C ALA A 90 -9.72 -14.44 -3.35
N PHE A 91 -10.51 -14.71 -2.32
CA PHE A 91 -10.35 -14.09 -1.00
C PHE A 91 -9.03 -14.54 -0.33
N GLU A 92 -8.79 -15.87 -0.25
CA GLU A 92 -7.58 -16.40 0.37
C GLU A 92 -6.31 -15.91 -0.34
N ALA A 93 -6.28 -16.01 -1.67
CA ALA A 93 -5.10 -15.65 -2.46
C ALA A 93 -4.71 -14.18 -2.30
N VAL A 94 -5.68 -13.25 -2.29
CA VAL A 94 -5.39 -11.83 -2.13
C VAL A 94 -4.96 -11.50 -0.70
N VAL A 95 -5.59 -12.07 0.33
CA VAL A 95 -5.21 -11.90 1.74
C VAL A 95 -3.77 -12.37 1.96
N VAL A 96 -3.43 -13.55 1.46
CA VAL A 96 -2.08 -14.13 1.54
C VAL A 96 -1.06 -13.28 0.79
N ARG A 97 -1.35 -12.84 -0.44
CA ARG A 97 -0.45 -12.01 -1.24
C ARG A 97 -0.13 -10.68 -0.56
N ILE A 98 -1.16 -10.05 0.05
CA ILE A 98 -0.96 -8.79 0.79
C ILE A 98 -0.11 -9.04 2.04
N ALA A 99 -0.34 -10.15 2.75
CA ALA A 99 0.47 -10.52 3.91
C ALA A 99 1.94 -10.74 3.53
N GLU A 100 2.22 -11.53 2.49
CA GLU A 100 3.59 -11.78 2.02
C GLU A 100 4.36 -10.49 1.68
N ARG A 101 3.70 -9.57 0.98
CA ARG A 101 4.33 -8.30 0.64
C ARG A 101 4.73 -7.49 1.87
N GLN A 102 4.05 -7.64 2.99
CA GLN A 102 4.39 -6.93 4.23
C GLN A 102 5.73 -7.37 4.84
N ALA A 103 6.26 -8.54 4.46
CA ALA A 103 7.61 -8.97 4.85
C ALA A 103 8.69 -8.01 4.31
N ASP A 104 8.53 -7.55 3.07
CA ASP A 104 9.49 -6.66 2.39
C ASP A 104 9.28 -5.19 2.77
N ASP A 105 8.05 -4.83 3.04
CA ASP A 105 7.60 -3.44 3.09
C ASP A 105 7.91 -2.69 4.40
N GLY A 106 8.71 -3.20 5.31
CA GLY A 106 9.13 -2.50 6.54
C GLY A 106 8.00 -1.81 7.35
N ALA A 107 8.29 -1.41 8.57
CA ALA A 107 7.32 -0.94 9.58
C ALA A 107 6.53 0.35 9.23
N VAL A 108 6.87 1.04 8.14
CA VAL A 108 6.72 2.50 8.12
C VAL A 108 5.42 3.03 7.54
N THR A 109 4.87 2.35 6.52
CA THR A 109 3.88 3.04 5.70
C THR A 109 2.47 3.05 6.30
N GLY A 110 2.07 2.00 7.00
CA GLY A 110 0.72 1.92 7.56
C GLY A 110 0.55 2.72 8.85
N SER A 111 1.48 2.56 9.79
CA SER A 111 1.40 3.17 11.11
C SER A 111 1.78 4.66 11.11
N LEU A 112 2.83 5.03 10.37
CA LEU A 112 3.30 6.44 10.34
C LEU A 112 2.40 7.37 9.53
N ALA A 113 1.58 6.82 8.63
CA ALA A 113 0.63 7.60 7.86
C ALA A 113 -0.78 7.60 8.48
N SER A 114 -1.03 6.91 9.61
CA SER A 114 -2.36 6.78 10.20
C SER A 114 -3.01 8.14 10.48
N ASP A 115 -2.24 9.08 10.99
CA ASP A 115 -2.71 10.40 11.42
C ASP A 115 -2.57 11.47 10.32
N ILE A 116 -2.11 11.09 9.13
CA ILE A 116 -1.98 12.02 8.00
C ILE A 116 -3.31 12.07 7.24
N HIS A 117 -3.90 13.25 7.19
CA HIS A 117 -5.11 13.56 6.43
C HIS A 117 -4.78 14.48 5.26
N LEU A 118 -4.40 13.88 4.14
CA LEU A 118 -4.19 14.56 2.87
C LEU A 118 -5.12 13.97 1.82
N PRO A 119 -5.70 14.79 0.91
CA PRO A 119 -6.73 14.34 -0.04
C PRO A 119 -6.34 13.11 -0.87
N GLU A 120 -5.08 13.02 -1.32
CA GLU A 120 -4.54 11.89 -2.08
C GLU A 120 -4.57 10.59 -1.26
N LEU A 121 -4.18 10.65 0.02
CA LEU A 121 -4.14 9.50 0.90
C LEU A 121 -5.54 9.08 1.34
N ASP A 122 -6.41 10.04 1.65
CA ASP A 122 -7.80 9.76 2.06
C ASP A 122 -8.59 9.15 0.89
N ALA A 123 -8.36 9.60 -0.34
CA ALA A 123 -8.95 8.98 -1.53
C ALA A 123 -8.45 7.53 -1.72
N ALA A 124 -7.15 7.28 -1.53
CA ALA A 124 -6.59 5.92 -1.62
C ALA A 124 -7.17 4.98 -0.54
N ARG A 125 -7.36 5.48 0.69
CA ARG A 125 -8.02 4.72 1.78
C ARG A 125 -9.46 4.36 1.42
N ALA A 126 -10.22 5.31 0.91
CA ALA A 126 -11.61 5.08 0.49
C ALA A 126 -11.69 4.05 -0.64
N THR A 127 -10.83 4.15 -1.64
CA THR A 127 -10.75 3.19 -2.76
C THR A 127 -10.45 1.79 -2.26
N MET A 128 -9.43 1.63 -1.43
CA MET A 128 -9.07 0.33 -0.84
C MET A 128 -10.20 -0.24 0.01
N SER A 129 -10.84 0.58 0.86
CA SER A 129 -11.95 0.14 1.70
C SER A 129 -13.14 -0.33 0.88
N SER A 130 -13.48 0.39 -0.21
CA SER A 130 -14.56 -0.01 -1.12
C SER A 130 -14.23 -1.31 -1.85
N ALA A 131 -12.98 -1.53 -2.25
CA ALA A 131 -12.55 -2.76 -2.89
C ALA A 131 -12.69 -3.96 -1.93
N TRP A 132 -12.25 -3.81 -0.67
CA TRP A 132 -12.43 -4.83 0.36
C TRP A 132 -13.90 -5.13 0.64
N ALA A 133 -14.76 -4.10 0.72
CA ALA A 133 -16.21 -4.29 0.91
C ALA A 133 -16.78 -5.16 -0.20
N ALA A 134 -16.47 -4.85 -1.47
CA ALA A 134 -16.95 -5.61 -2.61
C ALA A 134 -16.50 -7.09 -2.58
N LEU A 135 -15.24 -7.36 -2.19
CA LEU A 135 -14.71 -8.72 -2.11
C LEU A 135 -15.34 -9.52 -0.96
N ILE A 136 -15.55 -8.89 0.20
CA ILE A 136 -16.21 -9.51 1.35
C ILE A 136 -17.68 -9.79 1.04
N ASP A 137 -18.39 -8.84 0.45
CA ASP A 137 -19.81 -9.01 0.05
C ASP A 137 -19.96 -10.18 -0.93
N ARG A 138 -19.10 -10.27 -1.94
CA ARG A 138 -19.08 -11.40 -2.87
C ARG A 138 -18.83 -12.73 -2.15
N GLY A 139 -17.90 -12.77 -1.20
CA GLY A 139 -17.62 -13.97 -0.41
C GLY A 139 -18.79 -14.38 0.50
N ARG A 140 -19.50 -13.41 1.07
CA ARG A 140 -20.73 -13.65 1.88
C ARG A 140 -21.89 -14.15 1.03
N GLU A 141 -22.12 -13.54 -0.13
CA GLU A 141 -23.15 -13.97 -1.09
C GLU A 141 -22.93 -15.39 -1.59
N ALA A 142 -21.65 -15.77 -1.80
CA ALA A 142 -21.27 -17.14 -2.17
C ALA A 142 -21.29 -18.14 -1.00
N GLY A 143 -21.49 -17.69 0.24
CA GLY A 143 -21.46 -18.53 1.44
C GLY A 143 -20.08 -19.06 1.83
N VAL A 144 -19.00 -18.46 1.29
CA VAL A 144 -17.61 -18.84 1.61
C VAL A 144 -17.03 -18.04 2.76
N LEU A 145 -17.60 -16.86 3.04
CA LEU A 145 -17.30 -16.07 4.22
C LEU A 145 -18.50 -16.03 5.17
N ARG A 146 -18.20 -15.89 6.45
CA ARG A 146 -19.23 -15.72 7.48
C ARG A 146 -20.14 -14.54 7.13
N HIS A 147 -21.43 -14.67 7.44
CA HIS A 147 -22.43 -13.64 7.13
C HIS A 147 -22.18 -12.31 7.87
N ASP A 148 -21.47 -12.35 9.00
CA ASP A 148 -21.11 -11.22 9.84
C ASP A 148 -19.69 -10.67 9.56
N ALA A 149 -18.93 -11.27 8.62
CA ALA A 149 -17.60 -10.81 8.26
C ALA A 149 -17.63 -9.36 7.74
N THR A 150 -16.74 -8.52 8.23
CA THR A 150 -16.65 -7.10 7.89
C THR A 150 -15.24 -6.67 7.44
N VAL A 151 -15.15 -5.53 6.77
CA VAL A 151 -13.85 -4.89 6.45
C VAL A 151 -13.09 -4.55 7.74
N GLU A 152 -13.80 -4.21 8.80
CA GLU A 152 -13.21 -3.87 10.09
C GLU A 152 -12.56 -5.09 10.76
N ASP A 153 -13.18 -6.28 10.69
CA ASP A 153 -12.58 -7.52 11.20
C ASP A 153 -11.25 -7.79 10.49
N LEU A 154 -11.26 -7.70 9.15
CA LEU A 154 -10.05 -7.87 8.36
C LEU A 154 -8.98 -6.84 8.74
N ARG A 155 -9.36 -5.57 8.91
CA ARG A 155 -8.44 -4.49 9.31
C ARG A 155 -7.81 -4.76 10.67
N VAL A 156 -8.60 -5.14 11.66
CA VAL A 156 -8.14 -5.45 13.03
C VAL A 156 -7.17 -6.62 13.03
N LEU A 157 -7.53 -7.72 12.37
CA LEU A 157 -6.70 -8.92 12.28
C LEU A 157 -5.37 -8.62 11.57
N PHE A 158 -5.43 -7.98 10.39
CA PHE A 158 -4.21 -7.62 9.65
C PHE A 158 -3.31 -6.66 10.42
N THR A 159 -3.89 -5.64 11.04
CA THR A 159 -3.11 -4.65 11.81
C THR A 159 -2.44 -5.32 13.00
N GLY A 160 -3.18 -6.12 13.77
CA GLY A 160 -2.66 -6.81 14.95
C GLY A 160 -1.50 -7.76 14.61
N ILE A 161 -1.70 -8.62 13.61
CA ILE A 161 -0.67 -9.55 13.15
C ILE A 161 0.55 -8.80 12.61
N SER A 162 0.34 -7.79 11.78
CA SER A 162 1.43 -7.01 11.19
C SER A 162 2.26 -6.28 12.26
N GLN A 163 1.63 -5.74 13.28
CA GLN A 163 2.35 -5.09 14.40
C GLN A 163 3.23 -6.09 15.16
N VAL A 164 2.69 -7.27 15.47
CA VAL A 164 3.44 -8.31 16.21
C VAL A 164 4.63 -8.81 15.39
N LEU A 165 4.43 -9.17 14.13
CA LEU A 165 5.50 -9.69 13.27
C LEU A 165 6.60 -8.64 13.04
N ARG A 166 6.24 -7.39 12.85
CA ARG A 166 7.21 -6.30 12.72
C ARG A 166 7.97 -6.01 14.00
N ALA A 167 7.32 -6.06 15.16
CA ALA A 167 7.99 -5.89 16.44
C ALA A 167 9.02 -6.99 16.70
N ALA A 168 8.82 -8.18 16.12
CA ALA A 168 9.75 -9.30 16.13
C ALA A 168 10.82 -9.24 15.01
N ASP A 169 10.84 -8.19 14.18
CA ASP A 169 11.64 -8.05 12.96
C ASP A 169 11.51 -9.27 12.01
N GLU A 170 10.32 -9.86 11.97
CA GLU A 170 10.06 -11.02 11.12
C GLU A 170 10.04 -10.63 9.64
N ARG A 171 10.91 -11.25 8.84
CA ARG A 171 11.11 -10.96 7.42
C ARG A 171 10.87 -12.17 6.51
N ASP A 172 10.66 -13.36 7.10
CA ASP A 172 10.41 -14.56 6.30
C ASP A 172 9.01 -14.51 5.65
N PRO A 173 8.91 -14.44 4.31
CA PRO A 173 7.63 -14.45 3.60
C PRO A 173 6.77 -15.68 3.93
N ALA A 174 7.38 -16.82 4.31
CA ALA A 174 6.64 -18.02 4.66
C ALA A 174 5.86 -17.85 5.97
N VAL A 175 6.42 -17.11 6.94
CA VAL A 175 5.74 -16.76 8.19
C VAL A 175 4.56 -15.83 7.89
N TRP A 176 4.78 -14.78 7.10
CA TRP A 176 3.73 -13.85 6.70
C TRP A 176 2.61 -14.53 5.91
N ARG A 177 2.95 -15.45 5.01
CA ARG A 177 1.99 -16.28 4.27
C ARG A 177 1.14 -17.12 5.22
N ARG A 178 1.75 -17.76 6.21
CA ARG A 178 1.04 -18.56 7.22
C ARG A 178 0.02 -17.71 7.97
N TYR A 179 0.41 -16.52 8.43
CA TYR A 179 -0.52 -15.63 9.14
C TYR A 179 -1.57 -15.02 8.23
N GLY A 180 -1.27 -14.77 6.97
CA GLY A 180 -2.26 -14.39 5.96
C GLY A 180 -3.35 -15.45 5.82
N ARG A 181 -3.00 -16.75 5.77
CA ARG A 181 -3.98 -17.83 5.76
C ARG A 181 -4.83 -17.86 7.03
N LEU A 182 -4.24 -17.71 8.19
CA LEU A 182 -4.99 -17.63 9.45
C LEU A 182 -5.99 -16.48 9.48
N VAL A 183 -5.65 -15.33 8.89
CA VAL A 183 -6.60 -14.21 8.72
C VAL A 183 -7.73 -14.61 7.79
N ALA A 184 -7.44 -15.24 6.65
CA ALA A 184 -8.46 -15.69 5.72
C ALA A 184 -9.40 -16.74 6.37
N ASP A 185 -8.83 -17.71 7.09
CA ASP A 185 -9.58 -18.76 7.79
C ASP A 185 -10.48 -18.20 8.91
N ALA A 186 -10.05 -17.14 9.60
CA ALA A 186 -10.85 -16.49 10.65
C ALA A 186 -12.16 -15.86 10.13
N LEU A 187 -12.23 -15.53 8.84
CA LEU A 187 -13.41 -14.95 8.20
C LEU A 187 -14.22 -15.96 7.38
N ARG A 188 -13.78 -17.21 7.30
CA ARG A 188 -14.44 -18.28 6.54
C ARG A 188 -15.73 -18.73 7.24
N ALA A 189 -16.73 -19.17 6.44
CA ALA A 189 -18.03 -19.69 6.93
C ALA A 189 -17.90 -21.06 7.60
#